data_f728e408ef64e1c9d49a255d22d9c8a3
#
_entry.id   f728e408ef64e1c9d49a255d22d9c8a3
#
_cell.length_a   1.000
_cell.length_b   1.000
_cell.length_c   1.000
_cell.angle_alpha   90.00
_cell.angle_beta   90.00
_cell.angle_gamma   90.00
#
_symmetry.space_group_name_H-M   'P 1'
#
loop_
_entity.id
_entity.type
_entity.pdbx_description
1 polymer ?
#
loop_
_entity_poly.entity_id
_entity_poly.type
_entity_poly.pdbx_seq_one_letter_code
_entity_poly.pdbx_strand_id
1 'polypeptide(L)'
;MSRILEQTVERAAQHIATHFYGKYRGIVTDIADPDNRCRIKARVPAVLDDQVSTWAEASLPFAGDGHGLVMLPVVGDGVWIEFEAGNLNQPIWSGCIVPSGGRPDPQGERVRVIVTDGGHKVVLDEENDEVKLVHPMGGELTIGATEIVMKLGACELKMSPTEISLNNGMVKVTVAGVSLVNDAMKLGA
;
A
#
# COMPACT_ATOMS: atom_id res chain seq x y z
N MET A 1 -30.10 -49.48 -2.44
CA MET A 1 -29.20 -48.52 -3.20
C MET A 1 -29.79 -47.11 -3.26
N SER A 2 -31.11 -46.95 -3.38
CA SER A 2 -31.79 -45.61 -3.47
C SER A 2 -31.58 -44.71 -2.24
N ARG A 3 -31.75 -45.20 -1.03
CA ARG A 3 -31.73 -44.42 0.22
C ARG A 3 -30.36 -43.81 0.57
N ILE A 4 -29.26 -44.52 0.25
CA ILE A 4 -27.89 -43.99 0.45
C ILE A 4 -27.60 -42.87 -0.55
N LEU A 5 -28.06 -43.05 -1.79
CA LEU A 5 -27.90 -42.02 -2.84
C LEU A 5 -28.67 -40.74 -2.49
N GLU A 6 -29.94 -40.90 -2.05
CA GLU A 6 -30.77 -39.77 -1.60
C GLU A 6 -30.11 -39.00 -0.44
N GLN A 7 -29.64 -39.70 0.59
CA GLN A 7 -28.92 -39.07 1.71
C GLN A 7 -27.61 -38.36 1.27
N THR A 8 -26.91 -38.94 0.30
CA THR A 8 -25.68 -38.32 -0.21
C THR A 8 -25.99 -37.04 -0.99
N VAL A 9 -27.03 -37.06 -1.83
CA VAL A 9 -27.49 -35.89 -2.58
C VAL A 9 -28.00 -34.80 -1.65
N GLU A 10 -28.79 -35.14 -0.63
CA GLU A 10 -29.23 -34.15 0.38
C GLU A 10 -28.07 -33.50 1.12
N ARG A 11 -27.09 -34.29 1.56
CA ARG A 11 -25.88 -33.75 2.21
C ARG A 11 -25.08 -32.85 1.29
N ALA A 12 -24.91 -33.24 0.04
CA ALA A 12 -24.22 -32.42 -0.96
C ALA A 12 -24.97 -31.11 -1.23
N ALA A 13 -26.29 -31.18 -1.40
CA ALA A 13 -27.14 -30.01 -1.58
C ALA A 13 -27.06 -29.05 -0.37
N GLN A 14 -27.14 -29.60 0.84
CA GLN A 14 -27.03 -28.83 2.07
C GLN A 14 -25.63 -28.19 2.22
N HIS A 15 -24.57 -28.92 1.88
CA HIS A 15 -23.20 -28.40 1.90
C HIS A 15 -23.05 -27.24 0.91
N ILE A 16 -23.52 -27.39 -0.32
CA ILE A 16 -23.51 -26.34 -1.35
C ILE A 16 -24.32 -25.11 -0.90
N ALA A 17 -25.42 -25.29 -0.24
CA ALA A 17 -26.29 -24.21 0.23
C ALA A 17 -25.74 -23.45 1.43
N THR A 18 -24.80 -24.02 2.20
CA THR A 18 -24.30 -23.45 3.45
C THR A 18 -22.80 -23.08 3.42
N HIS A 19 -22.09 -23.42 2.33
CA HIS A 19 -20.67 -23.15 2.20
C HIS A 19 -20.40 -22.28 0.97
N PHE A 20 -19.60 -21.26 1.18
CA PHE A 20 -19.32 -20.22 0.19
C PHE A 20 -17.84 -20.22 -0.18
N TYR A 21 -17.53 -20.77 -1.34
CA TYR A 21 -16.17 -20.88 -1.85
C TYR A 21 -15.90 -19.80 -2.91
N GLY A 22 -14.63 -19.36 -2.98
CA GLY A 22 -14.18 -18.34 -3.92
C GLY A 22 -14.11 -16.96 -3.31
N LYS A 23 -13.93 -15.94 -4.17
CA LYS A 23 -13.75 -14.54 -3.77
C LYS A 23 -15.03 -13.74 -3.99
N TYR A 24 -15.42 -12.99 -3.00
CA TYR A 24 -16.58 -12.11 -3.01
C TYR A 24 -16.16 -10.66 -2.87
N ARG A 25 -16.86 -9.76 -3.57
CA ARG A 25 -16.62 -8.33 -3.42
C ARG A 25 -17.21 -7.85 -2.10
N GLY A 26 -16.38 -7.18 -1.31
CA GLY A 26 -16.78 -6.53 -0.08
C GLY A 26 -16.46 -5.04 -0.10
N ILE A 27 -17.09 -4.29 0.79
CA ILE A 27 -16.80 -2.90 1.08
C ILE A 27 -16.45 -2.82 2.57
N VAL A 28 -15.29 -2.26 2.89
CA VAL A 28 -14.83 -2.10 4.28
C VAL A 28 -15.76 -1.20 5.07
N THR A 29 -16.16 -1.65 6.25
CA THR A 29 -17.02 -0.89 7.15
C THR A 29 -16.36 -0.54 8.49
N ASP A 30 -15.34 -1.30 8.91
CA ASP A 30 -14.63 -1.10 10.16
C ASP A 30 -13.22 -1.68 10.08
N ILE A 31 -12.24 -0.96 10.58
CA ILE A 31 -10.83 -1.37 10.66
C ILE A 31 -10.25 -1.26 12.08
N ALA A 32 -11.09 -0.87 13.06
CA ALA A 32 -10.68 -0.69 14.45
C ALA A 32 -10.71 -2.03 15.22
N ASP A 33 -9.89 -2.97 14.77
CA ASP A 33 -9.78 -4.30 15.36
C ASP A 33 -9.32 -4.24 16.83
N PRO A 34 -10.15 -4.67 17.80
CA PRO A 34 -9.82 -4.59 19.21
C PRO A 34 -8.62 -5.46 19.63
N ASP A 35 -8.31 -6.49 18.83
CA ASP A 35 -7.20 -7.41 19.12
C ASP A 35 -5.91 -7.03 18.37
N ASN A 36 -5.91 -5.94 17.58
CA ASN A 36 -4.77 -5.47 16.77
C ASN A 36 -4.18 -6.55 15.84
N ARG A 37 -5.02 -7.39 15.25
CA ARG A 37 -4.65 -8.50 14.36
C ARG A 37 -4.79 -8.15 12.88
N CYS A 38 -4.95 -6.86 12.55
CA CYS A 38 -5.16 -6.37 11.18
C CYS A 38 -6.45 -6.89 10.52
N ARG A 39 -7.47 -7.26 11.33
CA ARG A 39 -8.75 -7.70 10.83
C ARG A 39 -9.61 -6.50 10.42
N ILE A 40 -10.53 -6.74 9.53
CA ILE A 40 -11.51 -5.74 9.08
C ILE A 40 -12.93 -6.30 9.18
N LYS A 41 -13.94 -5.42 9.17
CA LYS A 41 -15.30 -5.81 8.86
C LYS A 41 -15.69 -5.28 7.49
N ALA A 42 -16.45 -6.07 6.76
CA ALA A 42 -16.90 -5.70 5.43
C ALA A 42 -18.37 -6.07 5.20
N ARG A 43 -19.05 -5.27 4.40
CA ARG A 43 -20.33 -5.63 3.82
C ARG A 43 -20.07 -6.43 2.55
N VAL A 44 -20.69 -7.62 2.43
CA VAL A 44 -20.51 -8.56 1.32
C VAL A 44 -21.89 -8.89 0.74
N PRO A 45 -22.48 -8.05 -0.10
CA PRO A 45 -23.88 -8.17 -0.52
C PRO A 45 -24.23 -9.48 -1.20
N ALA A 46 -23.29 -10.08 -1.91
CA ALA A 46 -23.51 -11.34 -2.62
C ALA A 46 -23.76 -12.55 -1.71
N VAL A 47 -23.47 -12.46 -0.41
CA VAL A 47 -23.51 -13.60 0.53
C VAL A 47 -24.15 -13.23 1.86
N LEU A 48 -24.01 -11.99 2.30
CA LEU A 48 -24.49 -11.52 3.59
C LEU A 48 -25.63 -10.50 3.47
N ASP A 49 -26.13 -10.28 2.26
CA ASP A 49 -27.12 -9.24 1.96
C ASP A 49 -26.69 -7.88 2.56
N ASP A 50 -27.51 -7.28 3.41
CA ASP A 50 -27.20 -6.00 4.09
C ASP A 50 -26.40 -6.14 5.40
N GLN A 51 -26.06 -7.37 5.79
CA GLN A 51 -25.34 -7.62 7.03
C GLN A 51 -23.83 -7.34 6.86
N VAL A 52 -23.21 -6.93 7.96
CA VAL A 52 -21.76 -6.78 8.06
C VAL A 52 -21.14 -8.09 8.53
N SER A 53 -20.01 -8.47 7.98
CA SER A 53 -19.27 -9.67 8.38
C SER A 53 -18.83 -9.59 9.85
N THR A 54 -18.50 -10.73 10.43
CA THR A 54 -17.62 -10.79 11.60
C THR A 54 -16.25 -10.22 11.23
N TRP A 55 -15.32 -10.13 12.18
CA TRP A 55 -13.95 -9.73 11.90
C TRP A 55 -13.28 -10.71 10.92
N ALA A 56 -12.94 -10.21 9.72
CA ALA A 56 -12.25 -10.97 8.70
C ALA A 56 -10.74 -10.98 8.98
N GLU A 57 -10.16 -12.18 9.06
CA GLU A 57 -8.72 -12.36 9.23
C GLU A 57 -7.95 -11.79 8.04
N ALA A 58 -6.75 -11.27 8.31
CA ALA A 58 -5.90 -10.71 7.27
C ALA A 58 -5.06 -11.79 6.57
N SER A 59 -5.24 -11.96 5.27
CA SER A 59 -4.30 -12.73 4.44
C SER A 59 -3.23 -11.79 3.87
N LEU A 60 -2.15 -11.61 4.61
CA LEU A 60 -1.05 -10.71 4.25
C LEU A 60 0.09 -11.45 3.54
N PRO A 61 0.81 -10.78 2.60
CA PRO A 61 1.93 -11.40 1.88
C PRO A 61 3.08 -11.84 2.80
N PHE A 62 3.27 -11.13 3.92
CA PHE A 62 4.31 -11.37 4.89
C PHE A 62 3.89 -10.81 6.24
N ALA A 63 3.77 -11.65 7.25
CA ALA A 63 3.42 -11.25 8.62
C ALA A 63 3.84 -12.32 9.63
N GLY A 64 4.10 -11.90 10.87
CA GLY A 64 4.39 -12.74 12.01
C GLY A 64 4.38 -11.91 13.29
N ASP A 65 4.84 -12.50 14.40
CA ASP A 65 4.90 -11.81 15.68
C ASP A 65 5.90 -10.66 15.64
N GLY A 66 5.40 -9.44 15.72
CA GLY A 66 6.18 -8.20 15.71
C GLY A 66 6.84 -7.82 14.37
N HIS A 67 6.52 -8.49 13.25
CA HIS A 67 7.06 -8.16 11.94
C HIS A 67 6.07 -8.42 10.81
N GLY A 68 6.19 -7.68 9.70
CA GLY A 68 5.34 -7.88 8.53
C GLY A 68 5.23 -6.69 7.60
N LEU A 69 4.54 -6.90 6.46
CA LEU A 69 4.09 -5.84 5.56
C LEU A 69 2.59 -5.66 5.79
N VAL A 70 2.22 -4.59 6.48
CA VAL A 70 0.83 -4.30 6.83
C VAL A 70 0.37 -3.03 6.14
N MET A 71 -0.64 -3.16 5.29
CA MET A 71 -1.32 -2.05 4.62
C MET A 71 -2.82 -2.28 4.74
N LEU A 72 -3.44 -1.68 5.76
CA LEU A 72 -4.88 -1.78 5.96
C LEU A 72 -5.61 -0.91 4.93
N PRO A 73 -6.71 -1.39 4.35
CA PRO A 73 -7.61 -0.55 3.58
C PRO A 73 -8.28 0.49 4.48
N VAL A 74 -8.86 1.53 3.90
CA VAL A 74 -9.69 2.48 4.64
C VAL A 74 -11.17 2.11 4.55
N VAL A 75 -11.98 2.64 5.47
CA VAL A 75 -13.43 2.44 5.42
C VAL A 75 -13.99 3.00 4.11
N GLY A 76 -14.76 2.20 3.40
CA GLY A 76 -15.29 2.50 2.07
C GLY A 76 -14.52 1.84 0.92
N ASP A 77 -13.33 1.35 1.14
CA ASP A 77 -12.57 0.64 0.12
C ASP A 77 -13.21 -0.69 -0.27
N GLY A 78 -13.04 -1.04 -1.55
CA GLY A 78 -13.38 -2.35 -2.07
C GLY A 78 -12.33 -3.39 -1.70
N VAL A 79 -12.77 -4.55 -1.21
CA VAL A 79 -11.89 -5.66 -0.81
C VAL A 79 -12.40 -6.99 -1.35
N TRP A 80 -11.48 -7.96 -1.45
CA TRP A 80 -11.83 -9.35 -1.70
C TRP A 80 -11.99 -10.08 -0.37
N ILE A 81 -13.15 -10.70 -0.19
CA ILE A 81 -13.48 -11.53 0.97
C ILE A 81 -13.61 -12.99 0.53
N GLU A 82 -13.00 -13.86 1.29
CA GLU A 82 -13.09 -15.31 1.21
C GLU A 82 -13.64 -15.84 2.55
N PHE A 83 -14.01 -17.12 2.58
CA PHE A 83 -14.48 -17.74 3.81
C PHE A 83 -13.70 -19.04 4.04
N GLU A 84 -13.08 -19.19 5.20
CA GLU A 84 -12.28 -20.36 5.54
C GLU A 84 -13.12 -21.62 5.45
N ALA A 85 -12.70 -22.57 4.61
CA ALA A 85 -13.47 -23.77 4.27
C ALA A 85 -14.95 -23.52 3.87
N GLY A 86 -15.25 -22.30 3.35
CA GLY A 86 -16.60 -21.89 2.98
C GLY A 86 -17.50 -21.44 4.14
N ASN A 87 -16.98 -21.33 5.35
CA ASN A 87 -17.75 -20.98 6.55
C ASN A 87 -17.91 -19.46 6.69
N LEU A 88 -19.14 -18.96 6.57
CA LEU A 88 -19.47 -17.52 6.69
C LEU A 88 -19.02 -16.86 7.99
N ASN A 89 -18.84 -17.62 9.07
CA ASN A 89 -18.39 -17.09 10.34
C ASN A 89 -16.87 -16.91 10.44
N GLN A 90 -16.14 -17.35 9.41
CA GLN A 90 -14.69 -17.28 9.33
C GLN A 90 -14.25 -16.53 8.05
N PRO A 91 -14.59 -15.26 7.92
CA PRO A 91 -14.18 -14.46 6.77
C PRO A 91 -12.68 -14.16 6.80
N ILE A 92 -12.10 -14.07 5.60
CA ILE A 92 -10.70 -13.69 5.35
C ILE A 92 -10.72 -12.58 4.31
N TRP A 93 -10.00 -11.50 4.52
CA TRP A 93 -9.76 -10.50 3.49
C TRP A 93 -8.37 -10.71 2.86
N SER A 94 -8.30 -10.67 1.52
CA SER A 94 -7.10 -11.09 0.78
C SER A 94 -6.62 -10.07 -0.27
N GLY A 95 -6.94 -8.80 -0.09
CA GLY A 95 -6.51 -7.72 -0.95
C GLY A 95 -7.60 -6.73 -1.28
N CYS A 96 -7.20 -5.62 -1.94
CA CYS A 96 -8.07 -4.52 -2.27
C CYS A 96 -8.50 -4.55 -3.74
N ILE A 97 -9.58 -3.86 -4.05
CA ILE A 97 -10.12 -3.70 -5.40
C ILE A 97 -9.90 -2.25 -5.81
N VAL A 98 -9.15 -2.04 -6.88
CA VAL A 98 -8.99 -0.69 -7.45
C VAL A 98 -10.26 -0.34 -8.24
N PRO A 99 -10.97 0.74 -7.88
CA PRO A 99 -12.13 1.17 -8.64
C PRO A 99 -11.73 1.74 -10.01
N SER A 100 -12.71 1.89 -10.90
CA SER A 100 -12.44 2.50 -12.21
C SER A 100 -11.88 3.91 -12.05
N GLY A 101 -10.74 4.19 -12.68
CA GLY A 101 -10.03 5.47 -12.55
C GLY A 101 -9.29 5.68 -11.22
N GLY A 102 -9.29 4.68 -10.31
CA GLY A 102 -8.67 4.78 -8.98
C GLY A 102 -7.19 4.37 -8.92
N ARG A 103 -6.51 4.23 -10.06
CA ARG A 103 -5.07 3.93 -10.03
C ARG A 103 -4.30 5.10 -9.40
N PRO A 104 -3.42 4.84 -8.41
CA PRO A 104 -2.63 5.89 -7.76
C PRO A 104 -1.68 6.61 -8.73
N ASP A 105 -1.41 7.89 -8.45
CA ASP A 105 -0.42 8.71 -9.17
C ASP A 105 0.96 8.68 -8.47
N PRO A 106 2.06 8.76 -9.27
CA PRO A 106 2.13 8.84 -10.73
C PRO A 106 1.79 7.53 -11.43
N GLN A 107 1.25 7.64 -12.64
CA GLN A 107 0.89 6.50 -13.48
C GLN A 107 1.88 6.34 -14.63
N GLY A 108 2.18 5.12 -15.04
CA GLY A 108 3.06 4.76 -16.14
C GLY A 108 3.15 3.23 -16.25
N GLU A 109 3.56 2.71 -17.40
CA GLU A 109 3.72 1.26 -17.58
C GLU A 109 4.86 0.71 -16.73
N ARG A 110 5.91 1.52 -16.55
CA ARG A 110 7.12 1.18 -15.77
C ARG A 110 7.20 1.91 -14.44
N VAL A 111 6.08 2.46 -13.94
CA VAL A 111 6.00 3.14 -12.65
C VAL A 111 5.30 2.25 -11.62
N ARG A 112 5.91 2.07 -10.44
CA ARG A 112 5.36 1.38 -9.28
C ARG A 112 5.27 2.35 -8.12
N VAL A 113 4.11 2.33 -7.45
CA VAL A 113 3.85 3.29 -6.38
C VAL A 113 3.24 2.61 -5.16
N ILE A 114 3.59 3.11 -3.98
CA ILE A 114 2.84 2.95 -2.74
C ILE A 114 2.33 4.35 -2.40
N VAL A 115 1.02 4.50 -2.30
CA VAL A 115 0.39 5.78 -1.95
C VAL A 115 -0.60 5.53 -0.84
N THR A 116 -0.46 6.28 0.25
CA THR A 116 -1.44 6.25 1.35
C THR A 116 -2.60 7.20 1.05
N ASP A 117 -3.74 7.01 1.70
CA ASP A 117 -4.89 7.92 1.64
C ASP A 117 -4.54 9.36 2.04
N GLY A 118 -3.61 9.53 2.98
CA GLY A 118 -3.05 10.82 3.37
C GLY A 118 -2.05 11.43 2.38
N GLY A 119 -1.76 10.77 1.24
CA GLY A 119 -0.92 11.31 0.16
C GLY A 119 0.59 11.10 0.32
N HIS A 120 1.06 10.30 1.29
CA HIS A 120 2.46 9.89 1.35
C HIS A 120 2.76 8.91 0.22
N LYS A 121 3.93 9.07 -0.44
CA LYS A 121 4.26 8.23 -1.60
C LYS A 121 5.65 7.64 -1.51
N VAL A 122 5.77 6.38 -1.97
CA VAL A 122 7.02 5.77 -2.41
C VAL A 122 6.85 5.47 -3.89
N VAL A 123 7.73 6.00 -4.73
CA VAL A 123 7.67 5.86 -6.19
C VAL A 123 8.94 5.21 -6.70
N LEU A 124 8.80 4.17 -7.49
CA LEU A 124 9.85 3.54 -8.28
C LEU A 124 9.52 3.83 -9.74
N ASP A 125 10.20 4.80 -10.33
CA ASP A 125 9.95 5.30 -11.68
C ASP A 125 11.09 4.85 -12.60
N GLU A 126 10.88 3.72 -13.28
CA GLU A 126 11.83 3.18 -14.24
C GLU A 126 11.79 3.91 -15.60
N GLU A 127 10.81 4.77 -15.82
CA GLU A 127 10.73 5.59 -17.04
C GLU A 127 11.70 6.78 -16.96
N ASN A 128 11.81 7.39 -15.76
CA ASN A 128 12.70 8.50 -15.48
C ASN A 128 13.98 8.11 -14.72
N ASP A 129 14.14 6.82 -14.39
CA ASP A 129 15.26 6.28 -13.61
C ASP A 129 15.38 6.95 -12.23
N GLU A 130 14.27 7.02 -11.50
CA GLU A 130 14.16 7.71 -10.22
C GLU A 130 13.47 6.87 -9.15
N VAL A 131 13.94 7.04 -7.89
CA VAL A 131 13.23 6.61 -6.69
C VAL A 131 12.84 7.84 -5.88
N LYS A 132 11.57 7.95 -5.49
CA LYS A 132 11.06 9.08 -4.71
C LYS A 132 10.39 8.67 -3.42
N LEU A 133 10.63 9.47 -2.37
CA LEU A 133 9.81 9.51 -1.16
C LEU A 133 9.18 10.89 -1.09
N VAL A 134 7.85 10.94 -1.02
CA VAL A 134 7.11 12.21 -1.08
C VAL A 134 6.20 12.34 0.14
N HIS A 135 6.31 13.47 0.83
CA HIS A 135 5.40 13.87 1.89
C HIS A 135 4.38 14.86 1.33
N PRO A 136 3.06 14.74 1.63
CA PRO A 136 2.01 15.57 1.04
C PRO A 136 2.16 17.08 1.31
N MET A 137 2.91 17.46 2.36
CA MET A 137 3.21 18.86 2.69
C MET A 137 4.47 19.40 2.01
N GLY A 138 4.97 18.74 0.96
CA GLY A 138 6.05 19.24 0.10
C GLY A 138 7.47 18.80 0.47
N GLY A 139 7.64 17.88 1.43
CA GLY A 139 8.92 17.20 1.65
C GLY A 139 9.14 16.13 0.57
N GLU A 140 10.32 16.11 -0.05
CA GLU A 140 10.66 15.14 -1.09
C GLU A 140 12.12 14.71 -1.01
N LEU A 141 12.37 13.41 -1.17
CA LEU A 141 13.67 12.83 -1.46
C LEU A 141 13.59 12.19 -2.84
N THR A 142 14.44 12.61 -3.77
CA THR A 142 14.61 12.01 -5.09
C THR A 142 16.00 11.41 -5.21
N ILE A 143 16.10 10.17 -5.61
CA ILE A 143 17.33 9.47 -5.97
C ILE A 143 17.25 9.21 -7.46
N GLY A 144 18.05 9.94 -8.25
CA GLY A 144 18.18 9.75 -9.69
C GLY A 144 19.53 9.12 -10.06
N ALA A 145 19.74 8.87 -11.33
CA ALA A 145 20.96 8.25 -11.86
C ALA A 145 22.24 9.05 -11.58
N THR A 146 22.14 10.38 -11.51
CA THR A 146 23.30 11.28 -11.41
C THR A 146 23.29 12.14 -10.15
N GLU A 147 22.19 12.18 -9.42
CA GLU A 147 22.08 13.04 -8.25
C GLU A 147 21.06 12.52 -7.23
N ILE A 148 21.26 12.90 -5.97
CA ILE A 148 20.30 12.75 -4.88
C ILE A 148 19.87 14.15 -4.45
N VAL A 149 18.57 14.37 -4.37
CA VAL A 149 17.99 15.67 -4.01
C VAL A 149 17.02 15.51 -2.86
N MET A 150 17.19 16.29 -1.81
CA MET A 150 16.24 16.43 -0.70
C MET A 150 15.68 17.85 -0.70
N LYS A 151 14.36 17.98 -0.70
CA LYS A 151 13.66 19.27 -0.69
C LYS A 151 12.67 19.35 0.46
N LEU A 152 12.59 20.54 1.06
CA LEU A 152 11.54 20.93 1.99
C LEU A 152 11.26 22.41 1.84
N GLY A 153 10.17 22.77 1.19
CA GLY A 153 9.88 24.16 0.85
C GLY A 153 10.97 24.78 -0.03
N ALA A 154 11.57 25.86 0.43
CA ALA A 154 12.67 26.55 -0.28
C ALA A 154 14.06 25.95 0.01
N CYS A 155 14.18 25.03 0.96
CA CYS A 155 15.45 24.40 1.31
C CYS A 155 15.70 23.20 0.41
N GLU A 156 16.91 23.11 -0.14
CA GLU A 156 17.36 22.01 -0.97
C GLU A 156 18.75 21.54 -0.55
N LEU A 157 18.93 20.24 -0.41
CA LEU A 157 20.23 19.58 -0.36
C LEU A 157 20.35 18.73 -1.63
N LYS A 158 21.39 18.99 -2.42
CA LYS A 158 21.71 18.25 -3.64
C LYS A 158 23.08 17.60 -3.52
N MET A 159 23.17 16.33 -3.86
CA MET A 159 24.39 15.56 -3.91
C MET A 159 24.59 15.03 -5.33
N SER A 160 25.76 15.26 -5.89
CA SER A 160 26.18 14.74 -7.19
C SER A 160 27.55 14.05 -7.05
N PRO A 161 28.09 13.40 -8.09
CA PRO A 161 29.41 12.77 -8.05
C PRO A 161 30.58 13.74 -7.72
N THR A 162 30.39 15.03 -7.93
CA THR A 162 31.47 16.05 -7.80
C THR A 162 31.23 17.04 -6.68
N GLU A 163 30.01 17.21 -6.20
CA GLU A 163 29.69 18.21 -5.18
C GLU A 163 28.50 17.86 -4.31
N ILE A 164 28.52 18.41 -3.10
CA ILE A 164 27.32 18.55 -2.25
C ILE A 164 26.96 20.04 -2.23
N SER A 165 25.70 20.36 -2.51
CA SER A 165 25.22 21.74 -2.63
C SER A 165 24.00 21.94 -1.71
N LEU A 166 23.98 23.09 -1.01
CA LEU A 166 22.83 23.53 -0.22
C LEU A 166 22.25 24.80 -0.85
N ASN A 167 20.92 24.84 -0.96
CA ASN A 167 20.15 25.99 -1.43
C ASN A 167 20.76 26.65 -2.69
N ASN A 168 20.82 25.84 -3.77
CA ASN A 168 21.30 26.31 -5.07
C ASN A 168 22.75 26.87 -5.05
N GLY A 169 23.63 26.26 -4.27
CA GLY A 169 25.03 26.64 -4.23
C GLY A 169 25.38 27.70 -3.19
N MET A 170 24.46 28.08 -2.30
CA MET A 170 24.78 28.94 -1.16
C MET A 170 25.91 28.36 -0.29
N VAL A 171 25.93 27.00 -0.17
CA VAL A 171 27.09 26.26 0.34
C VAL A 171 27.38 25.13 -0.62
N LYS A 172 28.65 25.01 -1.05
CA LYS A 172 29.14 23.89 -1.86
C LYS A 172 30.32 23.23 -1.20
N VAL A 173 30.35 21.91 -1.21
CA VAL A 173 31.49 21.09 -0.79
C VAL A 173 31.90 20.25 -1.98
N THR A 174 33.18 20.40 -2.38
CA THR A 174 33.78 19.65 -3.48
C THR A 174 35.11 19.04 -3.03
N VAL A 175 35.75 18.26 -3.87
CA VAL A 175 37.11 17.75 -3.62
C VAL A 175 38.18 18.86 -3.50
N ALA A 176 37.93 20.06 -4.05
CA ALA A 176 38.82 21.20 -4.00
C ALA A 176 38.64 22.08 -2.74
N GLY A 177 37.53 21.95 -2.02
CA GLY A 177 37.25 22.74 -0.82
C GLY A 177 35.80 23.09 -0.62
N VAL A 178 35.54 24.08 0.22
CA VAL A 178 34.21 24.59 0.56
C VAL A 178 34.04 26.00 0.01
N SER A 179 32.92 26.24 -0.63
CA SER A 179 32.51 27.55 -1.13
C SER A 179 31.22 27.99 -0.43
N LEU A 180 31.16 29.25 -0.03
CA LEU A 180 30.04 29.87 0.65
C LEU A 180 29.49 31.05 -0.16
N VAL A 181 28.19 31.30 -0.07
CA VAL A 181 27.51 32.45 -0.67
C VAL A 181 27.79 32.56 -2.18
N ASN A 182 27.49 31.48 -2.91
CA ASN A 182 27.67 31.38 -4.37
C ASN A 182 29.11 31.82 -4.81
N ASP A 183 30.12 31.20 -4.20
CA ASP A 183 31.55 31.47 -4.47
C ASP A 183 32.10 32.81 -3.99
N ALA A 184 31.37 33.62 -3.24
CA ALA A 184 31.86 34.86 -2.67
C ALA A 184 32.95 34.64 -1.59
N MET A 185 32.94 33.46 -0.94
CA MET A 185 33.97 33.03 0.01
C MET A 185 34.35 31.58 -0.29
N LYS A 186 35.63 31.30 -0.38
CA LYS A 186 36.20 29.96 -0.62
C LYS A 186 37.21 29.58 0.46
N LEU A 187 37.12 28.33 0.90
CA LEU A 187 38.04 27.70 1.83
C LEU A 187 38.55 26.40 1.17
N GLY A 188 39.83 26.37 0.86
CA GLY A 188 40.49 25.27 0.17
C GLY A 188 41.56 25.78 -0.81
N ALA A 189 42.37 24.82 -1.30
CA ALA A 189 43.44 25.13 -2.26
C ALA A 189 42.90 25.31 -3.67
#